data_1309b651e0c7c5277567bf9c370eee98
#
_entry.id   1309b651e0c7c5277567bf9c370eee98
#
_cell.length_a   1.000
_cell.length_b   1.000
_cell.length_c   1.000
_cell.angle_alpha   90.00
_cell.angle_beta   90.00
_cell.angle_gamma   90.00
#
_symmetry.space_group_name_H-M   'P 1'
#
loop_
_entity.id
_entity.type
_entity.pdbx_description
1 polymer ?
#
loop_
_entity_poly.entity_id
_entity_poly.type
_entity_poly.pdbx_seq_one_letter_code
_entity_poly.pdbx_strand_id
1 'polypeptide(L)'
;MEALLAPPRATFEPGTHPAMHPGRCARVLVDGRAIGFVGELHPQWRQSWDLPQAPVMFELELDAVLQRVVPQFKQVTKHQAVERDLAVVVAERVTHADIMGAVEQAVPGGMLRSAVLFDVYRPKALRAGEEAPAGGLAPGEKSLAVRLTLGRDEATLTEAEIDAAMQSVITQLTQRTGARLRV
;
A
#
# COMPACT_ATOMS: atom_id res chain seq x y z
N MET A 1 -12.30 -1.34 7.25
CA MET A 1 -11.65 -0.90 8.48
C MET A 1 -11.12 0.54 8.36
N GLU A 2 -10.26 0.89 7.42
CA GLU A 2 -9.74 2.27 7.28
C GLU A 2 -10.83 3.35 7.21
N ALA A 3 -11.94 3.06 6.52
CA ALA A 3 -13.08 3.97 6.45
C ALA A 3 -13.74 4.26 7.80
N LEU A 4 -13.58 3.39 8.81
CA LEU A 4 -14.06 3.62 10.17
C LEU A 4 -13.17 4.60 10.94
N LEU A 5 -11.91 4.71 10.53
CA LEU A 5 -10.89 5.53 11.19
C LEU A 5 -10.62 6.86 10.46
N ALA A 6 -11.30 7.13 9.35
CA ALA A 6 -11.09 8.37 8.59
C ALA A 6 -11.69 9.62 9.29
N PRO A 7 -10.96 10.79 9.32
CA PRO A 7 -9.58 10.93 8.89
C PRO A 7 -8.65 10.70 10.04
N PRO A 8 -8.09 10.03 10.75
CA PRO A 8 -6.68 9.78 10.90
C PRO A 8 -6.27 8.58 10.05
N ARG A 9 -5.08 8.64 9.45
CA ARG A 9 -4.55 7.50 8.72
C ARG A 9 -4.10 6.42 9.69
N ALA A 10 -4.68 5.23 9.54
CA ALA A 10 -4.16 4.06 10.22
C ALA A 10 -2.80 3.66 9.65
N THR A 11 -1.87 3.29 10.52
CA THR A 11 -0.62 2.63 10.15
C THR A 11 -0.62 1.20 10.66
N PHE A 12 0.16 0.34 10.02
CA PHE A 12 0.15 -1.09 10.29
C PHE A 12 1.56 -1.58 10.60
N GLU A 13 1.69 -2.37 11.65
CA GLU A 13 2.93 -3.04 12.01
C GLU A 13 2.71 -4.54 12.13
N PRO A 14 3.71 -5.37 11.79
CA PRO A 14 3.62 -6.81 12.04
C PRO A 14 3.19 -7.10 13.48
N GLY A 15 2.21 -7.95 13.66
CA GLY A 15 1.67 -8.30 14.98
C GLY A 15 1.38 -9.78 15.11
N THR A 16 1.15 -10.21 16.34
CA THR A 16 0.71 -11.57 16.65
C THR A 16 -0.55 -11.52 17.49
N HIS A 17 -1.52 -12.37 17.16
CA HIS A 17 -2.75 -12.51 17.90
C HIS A 17 -3.18 -13.99 17.90
N PRO A 18 -3.61 -14.58 19.02
CA PRO A 18 -3.89 -16.02 19.11
C PRO A 18 -5.02 -16.51 18.19
N ALA A 19 -5.95 -15.63 17.82
CA ALA A 19 -7.02 -15.95 16.88
C ALA A 19 -6.65 -15.71 15.40
N MET A 20 -5.48 -15.12 15.12
CA MET A 20 -5.09 -14.73 13.76
C MET A 20 -3.90 -15.52 13.25
N HIS A 21 -3.79 -15.62 11.93
CA HIS A 21 -2.69 -16.31 11.24
C HIS A 21 -1.33 -15.69 11.61
N PRO A 22 -0.32 -16.48 12.05
CA PRO A 22 0.94 -15.96 12.58
C PRO A 22 1.76 -15.12 11.58
N GLY A 23 1.58 -15.33 10.28
CA GLY A 23 2.27 -14.56 9.23
C GLY A 23 1.37 -13.55 8.48
N ARG A 24 0.10 -13.36 8.91
CA ARG A 24 -0.87 -12.49 8.24
C ARG A 24 -1.72 -11.75 9.27
N CYS A 25 -1.03 -11.15 10.22
CA CYS A 25 -1.61 -10.35 11.30
C CYS A 25 -0.80 -9.07 11.46
N ALA A 26 -1.50 -7.95 11.63
CA ALA A 26 -0.89 -6.66 11.89
C ALA A 26 -1.57 -5.97 13.07
N ARG A 27 -0.81 -5.21 13.85
CA ARG A 27 -1.35 -4.21 14.77
C ARG A 27 -1.82 -3.01 13.97
N VAL A 28 -2.92 -2.45 14.37
CA VAL A 28 -3.48 -1.21 13.82
C VAL A 28 -3.11 -0.06 14.75
N LEU A 29 -2.44 0.95 14.22
CA LEU A 29 -2.04 2.13 14.98
C LEU A 29 -2.71 3.38 14.41
N VAL A 30 -3.09 4.28 15.31
CA VAL A 30 -3.52 5.66 14.98
C VAL A 30 -2.68 6.60 15.82
N ASP A 31 -2.05 7.58 15.17
CA ASP A 31 -1.14 8.55 15.81
C ASP A 31 -0.04 7.87 16.67
N GLY A 32 0.46 6.72 16.19
CA GLY A 32 1.48 5.93 16.88
C GLY A 32 0.98 5.08 18.06
N ARG A 33 -0.31 5.16 18.42
CA ARG A 33 -0.93 4.33 19.46
C ARG A 33 -1.57 3.09 18.83
N ALA A 34 -1.23 1.91 19.33
CA ALA A 34 -1.90 0.68 18.93
C ALA A 34 -3.34 0.67 19.45
N ILE A 35 -4.31 0.46 18.56
CA ILE A 35 -5.74 0.46 18.85
C ILE A 35 -6.42 -0.87 18.51
N GLY A 36 -5.68 -1.86 18.03
CA GLY A 36 -6.23 -3.18 17.73
C GLY A 36 -5.41 -3.96 16.72
N PHE A 37 -6.07 -4.93 16.10
CA PHE A 37 -5.46 -5.87 15.15
C PHE A 37 -6.31 -6.06 13.91
N VAL A 38 -5.65 -6.45 12.82
CA VAL A 38 -6.27 -6.93 11.57
C VAL A 38 -5.49 -8.12 11.05
N GLY A 39 -6.16 -9.14 10.54
CA GLY A 39 -5.49 -10.32 10.00
C GLY A 39 -6.45 -11.38 9.48
N GLU A 40 -5.89 -12.45 8.92
CA GLU A 40 -6.64 -13.64 8.58
C GLU A 40 -6.90 -14.48 9.83
N LEU A 41 -8.02 -15.21 9.87
CA LEU A 41 -8.31 -16.18 10.91
C LEU A 41 -7.21 -17.25 10.95
N HIS A 42 -6.82 -17.64 12.17
CA HIS A 42 -5.83 -18.69 12.39
C HIS A 42 -6.24 -20.01 11.71
N PRO A 43 -5.35 -20.72 11.02
CA PRO A 43 -5.67 -21.97 10.31
C PRO A 43 -6.35 -23.03 11.17
N GLN A 44 -6.00 -23.11 12.44
CA GLN A 44 -6.62 -24.03 13.40
C GLN A 44 -8.14 -23.77 13.54
N TRP A 45 -8.55 -22.52 13.68
CA TRP A 45 -9.95 -22.16 13.79
C TRP A 45 -10.70 -22.31 12.48
N ARG A 46 -10.04 -21.99 11.36
CA ARG A 46 -10.58 -22.25 10.03
C ARG A 46 -10.91 -23.73 9.85
N GLN A 47 -9.99 -24.61 10.23
CA GLN A 47 -10.17 -26.06 10.13
C GLN A 47 -11.25 -26.56 11.13
N SER A 48 -11.21 -26.09 12.38
CA SER A 48 -12.16 -26.49 13.43
C SER A 48 -13.61 -26.14 13.08
N TRP A 49 -13.81 -25.04 12.34
CA TRP A 49 -15.15 -24.57 11.95
C TRP A 49 -15.50 -24.90 10.50
N ASP A 50 -14.68 -25.71 9.84
CA ASP A 50 -14.86 -26.15 8.44
C ASP A 50 -15.13 -25.00 7.48
N LEU A 51 -14.39 -23.90 7.62
CA LEU A 51 -14.55 -22.73 6.77
C LEU A 51 -13.81 -22.93 5.43
N PRO A 52 -14.48 -22.76 4.28
CA PRO A 52 -13.88 -22.95 2.96
C PRO A 52 -12.74 -21.96 2.68
N GLN A 53 -12.85 -20.74 3.23
CA GLN A 53 -11.84 -19.69 3.12
C GLN A 53 -11.56 -19.07 4.48
N ALA A 54 -10.33 -18.60 4.69
CA ALA A 54 -9.99 -17.85 5.88
C ALA A 54 -10.58 -16.45 5.80
N PRO A 55 -11.50 -16.04 6.70
CA PRO A 55 -11.98 -14.67 6.73
C PRO A 55 -10.87 -13.72 7.19
N VAL A 56 -10.88 -12.53 6.65
CA VAL A 56 -10.12 -11.40 7.18
C VAL A 56 -10.98 -10.73 8.24
N MET A 57 -10.40 -10.54 9.42
CA MET A 57 -11.09 -9.98 10.57
C MET A 57 -10.27 -8.87 11.20
N PHE A 58 -10.92 -8.00 11.93
CA PHE A 58 -10.27 -6.96 12.73
C PHE A 58 -10.98 -6.76 14.06
N GLU A 59 -10.24 -6.31 15.04
CA GLU A 59 -10.72 -5.89 16.35
C GLU A 59 -10.08 -4.56 16.69
N LEU A 60 -10.89 -3.56 17.07
CA LEU A 60 -10.43 -2.20 17.35
C LEU A 60 -11.03 -1.71 18.69
N GLU A 61 -10.29 -0.90 19.42
CA GLU A 61 -10.77 -0.17 20.58
C GLU A 61 -11.89 0.78 20.17
N LEU A 62 -13.09 0.60 20.73
CA LEU A 62 -14.27 1.39 20.36
C LEU A 62 -14.06 2.89 20.62
N ASP A 63 -13.46 3.25 21.73
CA ASP A 63 -13.21 4.64 22.09
C ASP A 63 -12.31 5.34 21.07
N ALA A 64 -11.31 4.62 20.51
CA ALA A 64 -10.46 5.16 19.46
C ALA A 64 -11.23 5.37 18.14
N VAL A 65 -12.16 4.46 17.82
CA VAL A 65 -13.02 4.58 16.62
C VAL A 65 -14.04 5.71 16.76
N LEU A 66 -14.53 5.94 17.96
CA LEU A 66 -15.54 6.97 18.24
C LEU A 66 -14.94 8.39 18.38
N GLN A 67 -13.63 8.52 18.42
CA GLN A 67 -12.99 9.84 18.41
C GLN A 67 -13.31 10.56 17.10
N ARG A 68 -14.13 11.61 17.20
CA ARG A 68 -14.49 12.42 16.04
C ARG A 68 -13.46 13.51 15.81
N VAL A 69 -12.86 13.53 14.65
CA VAL A 69 -12.16 14.70 14.13
C VAL A 69 -13.20 15.57 13.44
N VAL A 70 -13.31 16.82 13.85
CA VAL A 70 -14.22 17.79 13.20
C VAL A 70 -13.67 18.05 11.79
N PRO A 71 -14.43 17.70 10.71
CA PRO A 71 -13.97 17.98 9.37
C PRO A 71 -13.76 19.47 9.16
N GLN A 72 -12.56 19.84 8.72
CA GLN A 72 -12.28 21.22 8.32
C GLN A 72 -12.64 21.37 6.84
N PHE A 73 -13.31 22.49 6.52
CA PHE A 73 -13.58 22.82 5.12
C PHE A 73 -12.26 22.97 4.37
N LYS A 74 -12.10 22.19 3.29
CA LYS A 74 -11.02 22.33 2.34
C LYS A 74 -11.62 22.77 1.00
N GLN A 75 -11.14 23.88 0.47
CA GLN A 75 -11.61 24.37 -0.82
C GLN A 75 -11.34 23.31 -1.90
N VAL A 76 -12.37 22.99 -2.68
CA VAL A 76 -12.21 22.08 -3.82
C VAL A 76 -11.46 22.82 -4.92
N THR A 77 -10.34 22.25 -5.34
CA THR A 77 -9.56 22.84 -6.44
C THR A 77 -10.35 22.81 -7.74
N LYS A 78 -10.18 23.86 -8.56
CA LYS A 78 -10.74 23.94 -9.92
C LYS A 78 -9.81 23.30 -10.96
N HIS A 79 -8.58 22.97 -10.57
CA HIS A 79 -7.58 22.38 -11.45
C HIS A 79 -7.67 20.87 -11.42
N GLN A 80 -7.61 20.26 -12.60
CA GLN A 80 -7.71 18.81 -12.74
C GLN A 80 -6.42 18.15 -12.25
N ALA A 81 -6.61 17.08 -11.47
CA ALA A 81 -5.50 16.17 -11.13
C ALA A 81 -5.24 15.21 -12.30
N VAL A 82 -4.00 14.76 -12.39
CA VAL A 82 -3.55 13.80 -13.40
C VAL A 82 -3.21 12.48 -12.73
N GLU A 83 -3.68 11.38 -13.29
CA GLU A 83 -3.33 10.04 -12.83
C GLU A 83 -2.20 9.46 -13.68
N ARG A 84 -1.24 8.80 -13.03
CA ARG A 84 -0.16 8.06 -13.67
C ARG A 84 0.01 6.72 -12.95
N ASP A 85 0.06 5.67 -13.74
CA ASP A 85 0.31 4.32 -13.25
C ASP A 85 1.79 3.96 -13.43
N LEU A 86 2.34 3.31 -12.42
CA LEU A 86 3.72 2.87 -12.40
C LEU A 86 3.76 1.40 -11.96
N ALA A 87 4.34 0.54 -12.80
CA ALA A 87 4.59 -0.85 -12.45
C ALA A 87 6.07 -1.06 -12.14
N VAL A 88 6.36 -1.61 -10.96
CA VAL A 88 7.73 -1.88 -10.51
C VAL A 88 7.88 -3.32 -10.05
N VAL A 89 9.07 -3.87 -10.26
CA VAL A 89 9.48 -5.17 -9.74
C VAL A 89 10.39 -4.96 -8.55
N VAL A 90 10.08 -5.64 -7.46
CA VAL A 90 10.81 -5.55 -6.19
C VAL A 90 11.00 -6.93 -5.57
N ALA A 91 11.96 -7.06 -4.67
CA ALA A 91 12.12 -8.27 -3.86
C ALA A 91 10.87 -8.50 -2.98
N GLU A 92 10.53 -9.76 -2.69
CA GLU A 92 9.34 -10.13 -1.91
C GLU A 92 9.30 -9.47 -0.52
N ARG A 93 10.47 -9.22 0.10
CA ARG A 93 10.60 -8.57 1.42
C ARG A 93 10.17 -7.10 1.45
N VAL A 94 10.13 -6.42 0.30
CA VAL A 94 9.75 -4.99 0.23
C VAL A 94 8.29 -4.87 0.59
N THR A 95 7.98 -4.05 1.59
CA THR A 95 6.63 -3.87 2.11
C THR A 95 5.85 -2.80 1.34
N HIS A 96 4.54 -2.77 1.52
CA HIS A 96 3.69 -1.67 1.05
C HIS A 96 4.17 -0.32 1.63
N ALA A 97 4.51 -0.29 2.93
CA ALA A 97 4.96 0.91 3.60
C ALA A 97 6.27 1.47 3.00
N ASP A 98 7.21 0.59 2.59
CA ASP A 98 8.45 1.01 1.93
C ASP A 98 8.17 1.71 0.60
N ILE A 99 7.22 1.18 -0.18
CA ILE A 99 6.81 1.77 -1.47
C ILE A 99 6.12 3.12 -1.25
N MET A 100 5.11 3.16 -0.37
CA MET A 100 4.36 4.41 -0.12
C MET A 100 5.26 5.49 0.46
N GLY A 101 6.12 5.15 1.42
CA GLY A 101 7.08 6.09 1.99
C GLY A 101 8.11 6.62 0.99
N ALA A 102 8.53 5.81 0.02
CA ALA A 102 9.40 6.26 -1.06
C ALA A 102 8.67 7.23 -2.01
N VAL A 103 7.42 6.92 -2.37
CA VAL A 103 6.57 7.77 -3.22
C VAL A 103 6.27 9.11 -2.56
N GLU A 104 5.86 9.11 -1.30
CA GLU A 104 5.54 10.34 -0.55
C GLU A 104 6.74 11.28 -0.41
N GLN A 105 7.94 10.73 -0.25
CA GLN A 105 9.18 11.53 -0.16
C GLN A 105 9.71 12.01 -1.51
N ALA A 106 9.34 11.33 -2.61
CA ALA A 106 9.83 11.66 -3.93
C ALA A 106 9.15 12.88 -4.55
N VAL A 107 7.88 13.09 -4.23
CA VAL A 107 7.07 14.14 -4.87
C VAL A 107 7.07 15.40 -4.02
N PRO A 108 7.63 16.52 -4.51
CA PRO A 108 7.77 17.74 -3.73
C PRO A 108 6.43 18.43 -3.45
N GLY A 109 6.34 19.03 -2.26
CA GLY A 109 5.48 20.14 -1.90
C GLY A 109 4.00 20.05 -2.26
N GLY A 110 3.28 18.99 -1.83
CA GLY A 110 1.82 18.92 -1.98
C GLY A 110 1.30 18.59 -3.37
N MET A 111 2.18 18.24 -4.31
CA MET A 111 1.79 17.80 -5.65
C MET A 111 1.19 16.39 -5.65
N LEU A 112 1.58 15.52 -4.71
CA LEU A 112 0.99 14.20 -4.55
C LEU A 112 -0.35 14.31 -3.80
N ARG A 113 -1.44 14.00 -4.48
CA ARG A 113 -2.78 13.96 -3.87
C ARG A 113 -3.09 12.61 -3.26
N SER A 114 -2.72 11.56 -3.95
CA SER A 114 -2.86 10.19 -3.47
C SER A 114 -1.88 9.25 -4.17
N ALA A 115 -1.54 8.18 -3.49
CA ALA A 115 -0.84 7.03 -4.04
C ALA A 115 -1.58 5.77 -3.60
N VAL A 116 -1.90 4.89 -4.54
CA VAL A 116 -2.66 3.67 -4.28
C VAL A 116 -1.98 2.48 -4.94
N LEU A 117 -1.60 1.49 -4.16
CA LEU A 117 -1.20 0.19 -4.68
C LEU A 117 -2.46 -0.58 -5.07
N PHE A 118 -2.67 -0.81 -6.36
CA PHE A 118 -3.90 -1.43 -6.86
C PHE A 118 -3.71 -2.85 -7.38
N ASP A 119 -2.46 -3.28 -7.65
CA ASP A 119 -2.17 -4.65 -8.04
C ASP A 119 -0.86 -5.17 -7.47
N VAL A 120 -0.86 -6.45 -7.11
CA VAL A 120 0.30 -7.20 -6.62
C VAL A 120 0.37 -8.53 -7.36
N TYR A 121 1.26 -8.62 -8.32
CA TYR A 121 1.48 -9.84 -9.06
C TYR A 121 2.68 -10.62 -8.50
N ARG A 122 2.45 -11.90 -8.18
CA ARG A 122 3.47 -12.87 -7.81
C ARG A 122 3.47 -13.99 -8.84
N PRO A 123 4.63 -14.35 -9.43
CA PRO A 123 4.70 -15.49 -10.32
C PRO A 123 4.32 -16.75 -9.53
N LYS A 124 3.56 -17.65 -10.17
CA LYS A 124 3.37 -19.00 -9.62
C LYS A 124 4.73 -19.68 -9.54
N ALA A 125 4.94 -20.46 -8.48
CA ALA A 125 6.13 -21.29 -8.37
C ALA A 125 6.27 -22.15 -9.64
N LEU A 126 7.39 -22.02 -10.33
CA LEU A 126 7.68 -22.84 -11.51
C LEU A 126 7.79 -24.30 -11.07
N ARG A 127 7.20 -25.20 -11.84
CA ARG A 127 7.42 -26.64 -11.65
C ARG A 127 8.86 -26.99 -12.05
N ALA A 128 9.40 -28.02 -11.43
CA ALA A 128 10.75 -28.50 -11.77
C ALA A 128 10.85 -28.76 -13.29
N GLY A 129 11.71 -28.01 -13.98
CA GLY A 129 11.91 -28.10 -15.44
C GLY A 129 11.19 -27.03 -16.28
N GLU A 130 10.38 -26.15 -15.69
CA GLU A 130 9.81 -25.00 -16.40
C GLU A 130 10.78 -23.82 -16.38
N GLU A 131 11.08 -23.27 -17.55
CA GLU A 131 11.83 -22.02 -17.67
C GLU A 131 10.94 -20.81 -17.38
N ALA A 132 11.47 -19.82 -16.67
CA ALA A 132 10.76 -18.55 -16.48
C ALA A 132 10.54 -17.88 -17.85
N PRO A 133 9.34 -17.35 -18.13
CA PRO A 133 9.10 -16.64 -19.38
C PRO A 133 10.10 -15.47 -19.52
N ALA A 134 10.60 -15.27 -20.73
CA ALA A 134 11.53 -14.18 -21.05
C ALA A 134 10.94 -12.85 -20.59
N GLY A 135 11.68 -12.07 -19.77
CA GLY A 135 11.17 -10.86 -19.14
C GLY A 135 10.33 -11.08 -17.88
N GLY A 136 10.20 -12.32 -17.41
CA GLY A 136 9.48 -12.66 -16.17
C GLY A 136 10.18 -12.19 -14.90
N LEU A 137 9.46 -12.30 -13.78
CA LEU A 137 10.00 -12.02 -12.44
C LEU A 137 10.89 -13.19 -12.01
N ALA A 138 12.02 -12.87 -11.36
CA ALA A 138 12.87 -13.90 -10.76
C ALA A 138 12.19 -14.50 -9.52
N PRO A 139 12.58 -15.71 -9.10
CA PRO A 139 12.14 -16.28 -7.83
C PRO A 139 12.45 -15.33 -6.68
N GLY A 140 11.46 -15.06 -5.81
CA GLY A 140 11.57 -14.10 -4.71
C GLY A 140 11.35 -12.65 -5.09
N GLU A 141 10.86 -12.38 -6.30
CA GLU A 141 10.39 -11.06 -6.72
C GLU A 141 8.87 -11.02 -6.85
N LYS A 142 8.32 -9.83 -6.74
CA LYS A 142 6.93 -9.48 -7.02
C LYS A 142 6.84 -8.21 -7.84
N SER A 143 5.79 -8.07 -8.64
CA SER A 143 5.45 -6.82 -9.33
C SER A 143 4.36 -6.10 -8.58
N LEU A 144 4.54 -4.80 -8.42
CA LEU A 144 3.61 -3.90 -7.74
C LEU A 144 3.17 -2.83 -8.73
N ALA A 145 1.86 -2.59 -8.82
CA ALA A 145 1.32 -1.51 -9.64
C ALA A 145 0.74 -0.41 -8.73
N VAL A 146 1.27 0.79 -8.87
CA VAL A 146 0.92 1.95 -8.05
C VAL A 146 0.32 3.02 -8.94
N ARG A 147 -0.83 3.54 -8.56
CA ARG A 147 -1.46 4.72 -9.16
C ARG A 147 -1.12 5.94 -8.35
N LEU A 148 -0.60 6.95 -9.01
CA LEU A 148 -0.28 8.25 -8.46
C LEU A 148 -1.28 9.28 -8.98
N THR A 149 -1.93 10.02 -8.10
CA THR A 149 -2.75 11.18 -8.46
C THR A 149 -1.96 12.44 -8.13
N LEU A 150 -1.59 13.19 -9.16
CA LEU A 150 -0.79 14.40 -9.06
C LEU A 150 -1.65 15.63 -9.34
N GLY A 151 -1.48 16.71 -8.57
CA GLY A 151 -2.22 17.94 -8.77
C GLY A 151 -1.78 19.05 -7.83
N ARG A 152 -2.11 20.29 -8.18
CA ARG A 152 -1.93 21.49 -7.32
C ARG A 152 -3.25 22.20 -7.12
N ASP A 153 -3.36 22.97 -6.04
CA ASP A 153 -4.56 23.77 -5.78
C ASP A 153 -4.60 25.06 -6.61
N GLU A 154 -3.45 25.54 -7.03
CA GLU A 154 -3.26 26.87 -7.61
C GLU A 154 -3.15 26.90 -9.15
N ALA A 155 -2.75 25.76 -9.75
CA ALA A 155 -2.53 25.65 -11.19
C ALA A 155 -2.63 24.21 -11.69
N THR A 156 -2.95 24.05 -12.97
CA THR A 156 -2.84 22.75 -13.66
C THR A 156 -1.34 22.44 -13.89
N LEU A 157 -0.97 21.18 -13.65
CA LEU A 157 0.40 20.72 -13.88
C LEU A 157 0.71 20.66 -15.37
N THR A 158 1.92 21.06 -15.73
CA THR A 158 2.47 20.84 -17.07
C THR A 158 2.99 19.41 -17.23
N GLU A 159 3.07 18.90 -18.46
CA GLU A 159 3.66 17.58 -18.73
C GLU A 159 5.10 17.48 -18.20
N ALA A 160 5.91 18.53 -18.35
CA ALA A 160 7.27 18.55 -17.83
C ALA A 160 7.34 18.39 -16.29
N GLU A 161 6.41 18.98 -15.55
CA GLU A 161 6.33 18.83 -14.09
C GLU A 161 5.87 17.41 -13.70
N ILE A 162 4.95 16.84 -14.47
CA ILE A 162 4.46 15.46 -14.25
C ILE A 162 5.61 14.48 -14.52
N ASP A 163 6.33 14.64 -15.63
CA ASP A 163 7.45 13.77 -15.98
C ASP A 163 8.58 13.87 -14.95
N ALA A 164 8.89 15.07 -14.48
CA ALA A 164 9.90 15.28 -13.43
C ALA A 164 9.48 14.60 -12.11
N ALA A 165 8.21 14.69 -11.72
CA ALA A 165 7.69 14.02 -10.54
C ALA A 165 7.78 12.50 -10.69
N MET A 166 7.36 11.94 -11.82
CA MET A 166 7.46 10.51 -12.12
C MET A 166 8.90 10.02 -12.10
N GLN A 167 9.83 10.76 -12.69
CA GLN A 167 11.25 10.42 -12.68
C GLN A 167 11.83 10.44 -11.26
N SER A 168 11.41 11.40 -10.42
CA SER A 168 11.80 11.46 -9.02
C SER A 168 11.29 10.24 -8.24
N VAL A 169 10.03 9.85 -8.47
CA VAL A 169 9.45 8.64 -7.85
C VAL A 169 10.23 7.38 -8.24
N ILE A 170 10.52 7.20 -9.53
CA ILE A 170 11.28 6.05 -10.02
C ILE A 170 12.67 6.01 -9.37
N THR A 171 13.35 7.15 -9.31
CA THR A 171 14.66 7.26 -8.69
C THR A 171 14.64 6.89 -7.21
N GLN A 172 13.69 7.42 -6.45
CA GLN A 172 13.54 7.13 -5.02
C GLN A 172 13.19 5.66 -4.77
N LEU A 173 12.27 5.10 -5.55
CA LEU A 173 11.93 3.68 -5.46
C LEU A 173 13.14 2.80 -5.73
N THR A 174 13.93 3.10 -6.77
CA THR A 174 15.15 2.37 -7.10
C THR A 174 16.17 2.46 -5.96
N GLN A 175 16.41 3.66 -5.43
CA GLN A 175 17.41 3.87 -4.37
C GLN A 175 17.03 3.21 -3.05
N ARG A 176 15.76 3.27 -2.65
CA ARG A 176 15.33 2.78 -1.33
C ARG A 176 14.98 1.31 -1.31
N THR A 177 14.43 0.79 -2.38
CA THR A 177 13.87 -0.57 -2.41
C THR A 177 14.55 -1.49 -3.41
N GLY A 178 15.46 -0.95 -4.24
CA GLY A 178 16.05 -1.69 -5.36
C GLY A 178 15.05 -1.98 -6.47
N ALA A 179 13.96 -1.20 -6.55
CA ALA A 179 12.93 -1.37 -7.56
C ALA A 179 13.47 -1.17 -8.96
N ARG A 180 12.99 -1.97 -9.91
CA ARG A 180 13.19 -1.75 -11.34
C ARG A 180 11.85 -1.61 -12.05
N LEU A 181 11.78 -0.77 -13.08
CA LEU A 181 10.57 -0.65 -13.89
C LEU A 181 10.21 -2.00 -14.53
N ARG A 182 8.93 -2.31 -14.54
CA ARG A 182 8.40 -3.40 -15.35
C ARG A 182 8.07 -2.83 -16.73
N VAL A 183 8.82 -3.28 -17.72
CA VAL A 183 8.60 -2.98 -19.14
C VAL A 183 7.59 -3.95 -19.72
#